data_ada44cc2645312da6c9b4f59720e4ff1
#
_entry.id   ada44cc2645312da6c9b4f59720e4ff1
#
_cell.length_a   1.000
_cell.length_b   1.000
_cell.length_c   1.000
_cell.angle_alpha   90.00
_cell.angle_beta   90.00
_cell.angle_gamma   90.00
#
_symmetry.space_group_name_H-M   'P 1'
#
loop_
_entity.id
_entity.type
_entity.pdbx_description
1 polymer ?
#
loop_
_entity_poly.entity_id
_entity_poly.type
_entity_poly.pdbx_seq_one_letter_code
_entity_poly.pdbx_strand_id
1 'polypeptide(L)'
;MEFIDLSAQYRYLKTQIDTAISKVLQTGSYIMGSEVQELEIELARYVGVKHAITCANGTDALTLALMTLGIKEGDAVFCPTFTFFATAETIAFENATPIFVDSEEDTFNISAADLEKQIEKVIAEGKLKPKAIIAVDLFGLPAEYDAIKKIADQYDLKIIEDAAQGFGGHFNGKKAGSFGDISTTSFFPAKPLGCYGDGGAIFTDNDEYASIIRSLRIHGKGKDKYDNVNIGMNSRLDTIQAAVLLEKLKVFPQELEARNNLATQYTEALRGIYKTPVVPEGYFSSWAQYTIIADDRDMVMNKCKEQGVPTMVYYTTCLHLQTAFEKLGYHEGCFPVAEKLSKSVLSLPMHPYMAKDSFEKIIKAL
;
A
#
# COMPACT_ATOMS: atom_id res chain seq x y z
N MET A 1 8.98 -19.28 -15.07
CA MET A 1 7.75 -18.67 -14.51
C MET A 1 8.18 -17.44 -13.71
N GLU A 2 7.48 -16.32 -13.87
CA GLU A 2 7.72 -15.10 -13.09
C GLU A 2 6.77 -15.06 -11.90
N PHE A 3 7.20 -14.45 -10.78
CA PHE A 3 6.33 -14.21 -9.63
C PHE A 3 5.21 -13.21 -9.97
N ILE A 4 5.56 -12.15 -10.71
CA ILE A 4 4.64 -11.20 -11.36
C ILE A 4 5.14 -10.99 -12.78
N ASP A 5 4.37 -11.39 -13.82
CA ASP A 5 4.76 -11.22 -15.23
C ASP A 5 4.34 -9.83 -15.75
N LEU A 6 5.21 -8.84 -15.49
CA LEU A 6 5.02 -7.48 -16.01
C LEU A 6 5.09 -7.41 -17.54
N SER A 7 5.83 -8.32 -18.16
CA SER A 7 5.95 -8.40 -19.63
C SER A 7 4.64 -8.85 -20.29
N ALA A 8 3.85 -9.70 -19.63
CA ALA A 8 2.56 -10.13 -20.15
C ALA A 8 1.58 -8.95 -20.25
N GLN A 9 1.51 -8.09 -19.23
CA GLN A 9 0.69 -6.89 -19.27
C GLN A 9 1.13 -5.94 -20.40
N TYR A 10 2.44 -5.70 -20.54
CA TYR A 10 2.94 -4.86 -21.63
C TYR A 10 2.60 -5.44 -23.00
N ARG A 11 2.77 -6.75 -23.24
CA ARG A 11 2.38 -7.38 -24.52
C ARG A 11 0.89 -7.17 -24.83
N TYR A 12 0.02 -7.25 -23.82
CA TYR A 12 -1.42 -7.03 -23.97
C TYR A 12 -1.76 -5.58 -24.33
N LEU A 13 -1.10 -4.59 -23.71
CA LEU A 13 -1.34 -3.16 -23.90
C LEU A 13 -0.33 -2.47 -24.83
N LYS A 14 0.51 -3.23 -25.54
CA LYS A 14 1.67 -2.69 -26.25
C LYS A 14 1.35 -1.48 -27.13
N THR A 15 0.36 -1.60 -27.98
CA THR A 15 0.02 -0.53 -28.94
C THR A 15 -0.44 0.75 -28.25
N GLN A 16 -1.26 0.61 -27.21
CA GLN A 16 -1.79 1.74 -26.43
C GLN A 16 -0.67 2.44 -25.67
N ILE A 17 0.16 1.68 -24.97
CA ILE A 17 1.27 2.22 -24.18
C ILE A 17 2.34 2.88 -25.06
N ASP A 18 2.76 2.23 -26.14
CA ASP A 18 3.76 2.80 -27.08
C ASP A 18 3.25 4.11 -27.70
N THR A 19 1.96 4.17 -28.04
CA THR A 19 1.32 5.37 -28.57
C THR A 19 1.28 6.49 -27.53
N ALA A 20 0.88 6.19 -26.29
CA ALA A 20 0.81 7.15 -25.19
C ALA A 20 2.19 7.74 -24.86
N ILE A 21 3.21 6.89 -24.73
CA ILE A 21 4.60 7.33 -24.50
C ILE A 21 5.09 8.18 -25.68
N SER A 22 4.87 7.74 -26.93
CA SER A 22 5.29 8.51 -28.11
C SER A 22 4.69 9.89 -28.16
N LYS A 23 3.43 10.07 -27.74
CA LYS A 23 2.78 11.38 -27.65
C LYS A 23 3.51 12.29 -26.67
N VAL A 24 3.87 11.81 -25.49
CA VAL A 24 4.64 12.59 -24.49
C VAL A 24 6.01 12.98 -25.04
N LEU A 25 6.71 12.06 -25.72
CA LEU A 25 8.02 12.35 -26.33
C LEU A 25 7.92 13.43 -27.41
N GLN A 26 6.86 13.43 -28.21
CA GLN A 26 6.63 14.45 -29.26
C GLN A 26 6.33 15.83 -28.69
N THR A 27 5.64 15.93 -27.55
CA THR A 27 5.32 17.21 -26.91
C THR A 27 6.47 17.77 -26.07
N GLY A 28 7.37 16.92 -25.58
CA GLY A 28 8.47 17.29 -24.67
C GLY A 28 8.03 17.73 -23.27
N SER A 29 6.76 17.56 -22.91
CA SER A 29 6.20 17.95 -21.60
C SER A 29 6.40 16.86 -20.56
N TYR A 30 7.65 16.60 -20.18
CA TYR A 30 8.01 15.45 -19.33
C TYR A 30 7.61 15.60 -17.86
N ILE A 31 7.45 16.81 -17.36
CA ILE A 31 7.13 17.12 -15.96
C ILE A 31 5.82 17.91 -15.89
N MET A 32 4.85 17.39 -15.10
CA MET A 32 3.55 18.03 -14.89
C MET A 32 2.78 18.32 -16.18
N GLY A 33 2.90 17.45 -17.19
CA GLY A 33 2.16 17.53 -18.43
C GLY A 33 0.66 17.28 -18.25
N SER A 34 -0.11 17.42 -19.35
CA SER A 34 -1.57 17.24 -19.35
C SER A 34 -2.00 15.84 -18.87
N GLU A 35 -1.20 14.81 -19.17
CA GLU A 35 -1.45 13.43 -18.77
C GLU A 35 -1.45 13.25 -17.23
N VAL A 36 -0.65 14.06 -16.52
CA VAL A 36 -0.65 14.05 -15.04
C VAL A 36 -1.99 14.58 -14.52
N GLN A 37 -2.50 15.67 -15.07
CA GLN A 37 -3.79 16.24 -14.67
C GLN A 37 -4.95 15.31 -15.03
N GLU A 38 -4.93 14.72 -16.22
CA GLU A 38 -5.92 13.74 -16.66
C GLU A 38 -5.92 12.50 -15.72
N LEU A 39 -4.74 12.00 -15.37
CA LEU A 39 -4.62 10.87 -14.43
C LEU A 39 -5.17 11.22 -13.05
N GLU A 40 -4.88 12.42 -12.50
CA GLU A 40 -5.43 12.85 -11.21
C GLU A 40 -6.97 12.89 -11.22
N ILE A 41 -7.58 13.36 -12.33
CA ILE A 41 -9.04 13.35 -12.49
C ILE A 41 -9.60 11.93 -12.54
N GLU A 42 -8.98 11.04 -13.34
CA GLU A 42 -9.44 9.67 -13.49
C GLU A 42 -9.23 8.85 -12.19
N LEU A 43 -8.13 9.07 -11.46
CA LEU A 43 -7.90 8.43 -10.16
C LEU A 43 -8.92 8.89 -9.12
N ALA A 44 -9.20 10.19 -9.02
CA ALA A 44 -10.20 10.73 -8.10
C ALA A 44 -11.60 10.14 -8.42
N ARG A 45 -11.96 10.06 -9.70
CA ARG A 45 -13.20 9.42 -10.16
C ARG A 45 -13.24 7.93 -9.83
N TYR A 46 -12.14 7.22 -10.09
CA TYR A 46 -12.05 5.78 -9.81
C TYR A 46 -12.21 5.47 -8.33
N VAL A 47 -11.54 6.21 -7.46
CA VAL A 47 -11.62 6.04 -6.00
C VAL A 47 -12.94 6.54 -5.44
N GLY A 48 -13.51 7.61 -6.00
CA GLY A 48 -14.75 8.25 -5.53
C GLY A 48 -14.50 9.32 -4.48
N VAL A 49 -13.39 10.06 -4.62
CA VAL A 49 -13.00 11.20 -3.75
C VAL A 49 -12.89 12.50 -4.56
N LYS A 50 -12.84 13.65 -3.87
CA LYS A 50 -12.71 14.96 -4.54
C LYS A 50 -11.33 15.17 -5.18
N HIS A 51 -10.27 14.73 -4.52
CA HIS A 51 -8.91 15.04 -4.92
C HIS A 51 -8.03 13.80 -4.99
N ALA A 52 -7.33 13.65 -6.12
CA ALA A 52 -6.14 12.83 -6.25
C ALA A 52 -4.96 13.73 -6.61
N ILE A 53 -3.83 13.52 -5.97
CA ILE A 53 -2.59 14.28 -6.19
C ILE A 53 -1.47 13.27 -6.40
N THR A 54 -0.92 13.22 -7.60
CA THR A 54 0.19 12.31 -7.91
C THR A 54 1.51 12.80 -7.32
N CYS A 55 2.41 11.87 -7.00
CA CYS A 55 3.74 12.14 -6.46
C CYS A 55 4.77 11.14 -7.00
N ALA A 56 6.03 11.28 -6.59
CA ALA A 56 7.13 10.50 -7.14
C ALA A 56 7.08 9.01 -6.79
N ASN A 57 6.58 8.63 -5.62
CA ASN A 57 6.49 7.25 -5.15
C ASN A 57 5.57 7.13 -3.93
N GLY A 58 5.33 5.89 -3.45
CA GLY A 58 4.48 5.65 -2.29
C GLY A 58 5.07 6.11 -0.95
N THR A 59 6.40 6.08 -0.79
CA THR A 59 7.08 6.59 0.41
C THR A 59 6.89 8.11 0.53
N ASP A 60 7.08 8.83 -0.57
CA ASP A 60 6.80 10.28 -0.63
C ASP A 60 5.31 10.57 -0.37
N ALA A 61 4.41 9.71 -0.82
CA ALA A 61 2.97 9.88 -0.55
C ALA A 61 2.68 9.86 0.95
N LEU A 62 3.25 8.90 1.70
CA LEU A 62 3.14 8.83 3.16
C LEU A 62 3.80 10.04 3.85
N THR A 63 5.01 10.42 3.42
CA THR A 63 5.71 11.60 3.95
C THR A 63 4.87 12.87 3.75
N LEU A 64 4.35 13.09 2.53
CA LEU A 64 3.49 14.24 2.24
C LEU A 64 2.19 14.24 3.07
N ALA A 65 1.62 13.08 3.35
CA ALA A 65 0.46 12.95 4.24
C ALA A 65 0.81 13.36 5.68
N LEU A 66 1.93 12.87 6.23
CA LEU A 66 2.41 13.22 7.57
C LEU A 66 2.74 14.71 7.69
N MET A 67 3.47 15.28 6.71
CA MET A 67 3.75 16.72 6.64
C MET A 67 2.47 17.54 6.61
N THR A 68 1.45 17.11 5.85
CA THR A 68 0.15 17.80 5.74
C THR A 68 -0.59 17.82 7.07
N LEU A 69 -0.50 16.75 7.87
CA LEU A 69 -1.07 16.67 9.21
C LEU A 69 -0.22 17.41 10.27
N GLY A 70 0.93 17.96 9.89
CA GLY A 70 1.84 18.67 10.77
C GLY A 70 2.48 17.78 11.83
N ILE A 71 2.73 16.53 11.50
CA ILE A 71 3.41 15.55 12.36
C ILE A 71 4.85 16.00 12.60
N LYS A 72 5.35 15.85 13.82
CA LYS A 72 6.66 16.36 14.25
C LYS A 72 7.17 15.68 15.51
N GLU A 73 8.36 16.08 15.96
CA GLU A 73 8.95 15.64 17.22
C GLU A 73 7.98 15.79 18.42
N GLY A 74 7.88 14.75 19.23
CA GLY A 74 6.96 14.66 20.37
C GLY A 74 5.59 14.06 20.00
N ASP A 75 5.28 13.89 18.72
CA ASP A 75 4.06 13.21 18.29
C ASP A 75 4.26 11.69 18.22
N ALA A 76 3.20 10.94 18.51
CA ALA A 76 3.11 9.49 18.33
C ALA A 76 2.20 9.19 17.14
N VAL A 77 2.69 8.34 16.23
CA VAL A 77 1.91 7.82 15.11
C VAL A 77 1.86 6.30 15.21
N PHE A 78 0.66 5.74 15.27
CA PHE A 78 0.42 4.31 15.42
C PHE A 78 0.44 3.62 14.05
N CYS A 79 1.15 2.51 13.93
CA CYS A 79 1.24 1.76 12.69
C CYS A 79 1.43 0.26 12.93
N PRO A 80 1.01 -0.64 11.99
CA PRO A 80 1.28 -2.06 12.15
C PRO A 80 2.78 -2.34 12.15
N THR A 81 3.19 -3.32 12.95
CA THR A 81 4.58 -3.78 12.93
C THR A 81 4.88 -4.78 11.82
N PHE A 82 3.83 -5.43 11.27
CA PHE A 82 3.93 -6.38 10.15
C PHE A 82 3.50 -5.69 8.85
N THR A 83 4.43 -4.92 8.25
CA THR A 83 4.22 -4.17 7.01
C THR A 83 5.55 -3.86 6.33
N PHE A 84 5.49 -3.12 5.21
CA PHE A 84 6.68 -2.60 4.54
C PHE A 84 7.34 -1.49 5.36
N PHE A 85 8.66 -1.38 5.24
CA PHE A 85 9.48 -0.48 6.05
C PHE A 85 9.07 0.99 5.96
N ALA A 86 8.63 1.45 4.78
CA ALA A 86 8.22 2.83 4.55
C ALA A 86 7.11 3.32 5.50
N THR A 87 6.24 2.43 6.00
CA THR A 87 5.16 2.80 6.92
C THR A 87 5.70 3.46 8.20
N ALA A 88 6.78 2.94 8.79
CA ALA A 88 7.39 3.51 10.00
C ALA A 88 8.57 4.45 9.69
N GLU A 89 9.28 4.24 8.59
CA GLU A 89 10.38 5.08 8.13
C GLU A 89 9.92 6.52 7.92
N THR A 90 8.77 6.73 7.30
CA THR A 90 8.20 8.06 7.04
C THR A 90 7.81 8.80 8.32
N ILE A 91 7.36 8.09 9.35
CA ILE A 91 7.13 8.67 10.68
C ILE A 91 8.44 9.18 11.27
N ALA A 92 9.51 8.39 11.14
CA ALA A 92 10.84 8.77 11.62
C ALA A 92 11.44 9.97 10.84
N PHE A 93 11.11 10.13 9.55
CA PHE A 93 11.52 11.30 8.76
C PHE A 93 10.98 12.61 9.34
N GLU A 94 9.76 12.60 9.90
CA GLU A 94 9.16 13.74 10.56
C GLU A 94 9.63 13.93 12.02
N ASN A 95 10.64 13.16 12.46
CA ASN A 95 11.13 13.10 13.83
C ASN A 95 10.05 12.70 14.85
N ALA A 96 8.95 12.16 14.42
CA ALA A 96 7.90 11.60 15.27
C ALA A 96 8.24 10.17 15.70
N THR A 97 7.53 9.66 16.69
CA THR A 97 7.77 8.33 17.21
C THR A 97 6.76 7.33 16.65
N PRO A 98 7.19 6.30 15.87
CA PRO A 98 6.31 5.22 15.50
C PRO A 98 5.96 4.37 16.73
N ILE A 99 4.66 4.18 16.97
CA ILE A 99 4.14 3.24 17.97
C ILE A 99 3.62 2.04 17.24
N PHE A 100 4.28 0.91 17.42
CA PHE A 100 3.91 -0.31 16.74
C PHE A 100 2.67 -0.95 17.36
N VAL A 101 1.89 -1.61 16.48
CA VAL A 101 0.65 -2.30 16.80
C VAL A 101 0.72 -3.70 16.21
N ASP A 102 0.18 -4.70 16.92
CA ASP A 102 0.12 -6.08 16.45
C ASP A 102 -0.87 -6.25 15.29
N SER A 103 -0.90 -7.43 14.70
CA SER A 103 -1.72 -7.74 13.53
C SER A 103 -2.82 -8.74 13.86
N GLU A 104 -3.86 -8.79 13.00
CA GLU A 104 -4.84 -9.87 12.98
C GLU A 104 -4.29 -11.06 12.19
N GLU A 105 -4.45 -12.28 12.72
CA GLU A 105 -3.89 -13.49 12.12
C GLU A 105 -4.56 -13.86 10.78
N ASP A 106 -5.86 -13.57 10.64
CA ASP A 106 -6.64 -13.99 9.47
C ASP A 106 -6.56 -13.01 8.29
N THR A 107 -6.46 -11.72 8.59
CA THR A 107 -6.42 -10.64 7.58
C THR A 107 -5.03 -10.05 7.39
N PHE A 108 -4.10 -10.32 8.31
CA PHE A 108 -2.75 -9.75 8.38
C PHE A 108 -2.72 -8.24 8.67
N ASN A 109 -3.85 -7.58 8.68
CA ASN A 109 -4.00 -6.14 8.91
C ASN A 109 -3.79 -5.76 10.38
N ILE A 110 -3.70 -4.47 10.64
CA ILE A 110 -3.54 -3.93 12.01
C ILE A 110 -4.68 -4.39 12.91
N SER A 111 -4.35 -4.82 14.14
CA SER A 111 -5.34 -5.19 15.15
C SER A 111 -5.96 -3.95 15.80
N ALA A 112 -7.28 -3.77 15.64
CA ALA A 112 -8.00 -2.68 16.28
C ALA A 112 -7.93 -2.76 17.83
N ALA A 113 -7.97 -3.97 18.38
CA ALA A 113 -7.90 -4.18 19.82
C ALA A 113 -6.51 -3.81 20.40
N ASP A 114 -5.42 -4.19 19.70
CA ASP A 114 -4.08 -3.79 20.15
C ASP A 114 -3.82 -2.30 19.86
N LEU A 115 -4.38 -1.73 18.79
CA LEU A 115 -4.31 -0.30 18.49
C LEU A 115 -4.84 0.53 19.68
N GLU A 116 -6.04 0.23 20.18
CA GLU A 116 -6.63 0.95 21.32
C GLU A 116 -5.76 0.82 22.56
N LYS A 117 -5.27 -0.38 22.86
CA LYS A 117 -4.35 -0.62 23.99
C LYS A 117 -3.04 0.17 23.88
N GLN A 118 -2.43 0.26 22.69
CA GLN A 118 -1.22 1.06 22.50
C GLN A 118 -1.48 2.56 22.65
N ILE A 119 -2.64 3.07 22.21
CA ILE A 119 -3.06 4.46 22.40
C ILE A 119 -3.19 4.77 23.89
N GLU A 120 -3.93 3.94 24.64
CA GLU A 120 -4.10 4.11 26.10
C GLU A 120 -2.76 4.12 26.84
N LYS A 121 -1.84 3.22 26.43
CA LYS A 121 -0.48 3.17 26.98
C LYS A 121 0.28 4.48 26.77
N VAL A 122 0.27 5.02 25.54
CA VAL A 122 0.94 6.30 25.21
C VAL A 122 0.34 7.46 26.01
N ILE A 123 -0.98 7.49 26.16
CA ILE A 123 -1.69 8.50 26.96
C ILE A 123 -1.30 8.39 28.44
N ALA A 124 -1.28 7.18 28.99
CA ALA A 124 -0.91 6.94 30.40
C ALA A 124 0.55 7.31 30.70
N GLU A 125 1.47 7.08 29.76
CA GLU A 125 2.86 7.49 29.90
C GLU A 125 3.06 9.01 29.83
N GLY A 126 2.23 9.73 29.09
CA GLY A 126 2.23 11.19 29.00
C GLY A 126 3.48 11.83 28.38
N LYS A 127 4.33 11.04 27.70
CA LYS A 127 5.60 11.49 27.11
C LYS A 127 5.44 11.96 25.67
N LEU A 128 4.51 11.37 24.94
CA LEU A 128 4.23 11.63 23.53
C LEU A 128 2.77 12.03 23.36
N LYS A 129 2.49 12.77 22.31
CA LYS A 129 1.13 13.17 21.94
C LYS A 129 0.59 12.25 20.84
N PRO A 130 -0.44 11.43 21.09
CA PRO A 130 -1.13 10.70 20.03
C PRO A 130 -1.64 11.64 18.93
N LYS A 131 -1.38 11.34 17.65
CA LYS A 131 -1.72 12.24 16.56
C LYS A 131 -2.39 11.55 15.37
N ALA A 132 -1.87 10.42 14.93
CA ALA A 132 -2.38 9.76 13.75
C ALA A 132 -2.20 8.24 13.83
N ILE A 133 -2.96 7.55 12.98
CA ILE A 133 -2.88 6.12 12.73
C ILE A 133 -2.54 5.96 11.25
N ILE A 134 -1.52 5.17 10.91
CA ILE A 134 -1.31 4.66 9.56
C ILE A 134 -1.85 3.24 9.52
N ALA A 135 -2.97 3.02 8.84
CA ALA A 135 -3.51 1.70 8.57
C ALA A 135 -3.12 1.25 7.17
N VAL A 136 -2.58 0.03 7.07
CA VAL A 136 -2.10 -0.54 5.81
C VAL A 136 -3.07 -1.59 5.32
N ASP A 137 -3.45 -1.52 4.05
CA ASP A 137 -4.26 -2.52 3.36
C ASP A 137 -3.38 -3.68 2.89
N LEU A 138 -2.91 -4.49 3.85
CA LEU A 138 -1.86 -5.46 3.61
C LEU A 138 -2.33 -6.56 2.64
N PHE A 139 -1.45 -6.94 1.72
CA PHE A 139 -1.66 -7.93 0.65
C PHE A 139 -2.83 -7.64 -0.29
N GLY A 140 -3.50 -6.50 -0.12
CA GLY A 140 -4.58 -6.06 -1.00
C GLY A 140 -5.96 -6.01 -0.36
N LEU A 141 -6.08 -6.39 0.92
CA LEU A 141 -7.33 -6.35 1.67
C LEU A 141 -7.41 -5.06 2.49
N PRO A 142 -8.44 -4.21 2.30
CA PRO A 142 -8.65 -3.04 3.16
C PRO A 142 -8.68 -3.42 4.64
N ALA A 143 -8.07 -2.59 5.49
CA ALA A 143 -8.10 -2.78 6.93
C ALA A 143 -9.52 -2.62 7.50
N GLU A 144 -9.73 -2.94 8.79
CA GLU A 144 -11.04 -2.80 9.43
C GLU A 144 -11.33 -1.33 9.79
N TYR A 145 -11.53 -0.50 8.74
CA TYR A 145 -11.68 0.95 8.91
C TYR A 145 -12.85 1.39 9.77
N ASP A 146 -13.93 0.59 9.87
CA ASP A 146 -15.06 0.92 10.75
C ASP A 146 -14.65 0.87 12.22
N ALA A 147 -13.84 -0.11 12.62
CA ALA A 147 -13.29 -0.20 13.97
C ALA A 147 -12.21 0.85 14.21
N ILE A 148 -11.27 1.01 13.27
CA ILE A 148 -10.20 2.00 13.34
C ILE A 148 -10.78 3.42 13.45
N LYS A 149 -11.82 3.73 12.68
CA LYS A 149 -12.48 5.04 12.73
C LYS A 149 -13.13 5.32 14.08
N LYS A 150 -13.81 4.36 14.70
CA LYS A 150 -14.38 4.52 16.04
C LYS A 150 -13.30 4.87 17.06
N ILE A 151 -12.15 4.18 16.99
CA ILE A 151 -11.01 4.46 17.87
C ILE A 151 -10.43 5.84 17.57
N ALA A 152 -10.22 6.19 16.31
CA ALA A 152 -9.69 7.49 15.91
C ALA A 152 -10.61 8.64 16.37
N ASP A 153 -11.92 8.51 16.22
CA ASP A 153 -12.92 9.49 16.67
C ASP A 153 -12.91 9.63 18.22
N GLN A 154 -12.74 8.51 18.96
CA GLN A 154 -12.68 8.51 20.42
C GLN A 154 -11.47 9.26 20.98
N TYR A 155 -10.31 9.16 20.31
CA TYR A 155 -9.05 9.73 20.76
C TYR A 155 -8.59 10.97 19.98
N ASP A 156 -9.46 11.53 19.11
CA ASP A 156 -9.18 12.68 18.22
C ASP A 156 -7.91 12.48 17.37
N LEU A 157 -7.81 11.32 16.72
CA LEU A 157 -6.69 10.95 15.86
C LEU A 157 -7.05 11.07 14.39
N LYS A 158 -6.05 11.35 13.54
CA LYS A 158 -6.19 11.31 12.09
C LYS A 158 -5.85 9.93 11.55
N ILE A 159 -6.53 9.53 10.48
CA ILE A 159 -6.27 8.27 9.79
C ILE A 159 -5.55 8.56 8.48
N ILE A 160 -4.38 7.96 8.31
CA ILE A 160 -3.71 7.80 7.01
C ILE A 160 -3.95 6.36 6.56
N GLU A 161 -4.58 6.19 5.41
CA GLU A 161 -4.70 4.90 4.74
C GLU A 161 -3.48 4.69 3.84
N ASP A 162 -2.77 3.58 4.03
CA ASP A 162 -1.75 3.11 3.09
C ASP A 162 -2.36 2.02 2.18
N ALA A 163 -2.91 2.45 1.05
CA ALA A 163 -3.47 1.58 0.02
C ALA A 163 -2.43 1.19 -1.05
N ALA A 164 -1.12 1.23 -0.75
CA ALA A 164 -0.09 0.84 -1.72
C ALA A 164 -0.25 -0.59 -2.22
N GLN A 165 -0.79 -1.49 -1.42
CA GLN A 165 -1.18 -2.85 -1.81
C GLN A 165 -2.69 -2.95 -2.02
N GLY A 166 -3.47 -2.15 -1.31
CA GLY A 166 -4.93 -2.17 -1.31
C GLY A 166 -5.61 -1.54 -2.52
N PHE A 167 -4.89 -0.73 -3.33
CA PHE A 167 -5.52 -0.01 -4.44
C PHE A 167 -6.26 -0.96 -5.40
N GLY A 168 -7.55 -0.72 -5.56
CA GLY A 168 -8.48 -1.62 -6.27
C GLY A 168 -9.33 -2.50 -5.37
N GLY A 169 -8.91 -2.71 -4.10
CA GLY A 169 -9.75 -3.33 -3.09
C GLY A 169 -10.92 -2.43 -2.67
N HIS A 170 -11.93 -3.00 -2.03
CA HIS A 170 -13.05 -2.22 -1.51
C HIS A 170 -13.72 -2.92 -0.32
N PHE A 171 -14.45 -2.15 0.46
CA PHE A 171 -15.35 -2.63 1.51
C PHE A 171 -16.72 -1.97 1.36
N ASN A 172 -17.78 -2.76 1.26
CA ASN A 172 -19.17 -2.30 1.06
C ASN A 172 -19.28 -1.27 -0.08
N GLY A 173 -18.54 -1.47 -1.19
CA GLY A 173 -18.55 -0.60 -2.35
C GLY A 173 -17.70 0.66 -2.22
N LYS A 174 -17.19 1.00 -1.04
CA LYS A 174 -16.23 2.08 -0.81
C LYS A 174 -14.82 1.57 -1.11
N LYS A 175 -14.09 2.26 -2.00
CA LYS A 175 -12.80 1.78 -2.52
C LYS A 175 -11.63 2.18 -1.63
N ALA A 176 -10.59 1.34 -1.61
CA ALA A 176 -9.28 1.68 -1.08
C ALA A 176 -8.74 2.95 -1.76
N GLY A 177 -8.18 3.82 -0.97
CA GLY A 177 -7.85 5.20 -1.33
C GLY A 177 -8.87 6.24 -0.82
N SER A 178 -9.94 5.80 -0.11
CA SER A 178 -10.98 6.70 0.38
C SER A 178 -11.35 6.52 1.86
N PHE A 179 -10.63 5.66 2.60
CA PHE A 179 -10.99 5.34 3.99
C PHE A 179 -10.38 6.31 5.01
N GLY A 180 -9.19 6.88 4.75
CA GLY A 180 -8.52 7.80 5.64
C GLY A 180 -8.98 9.27 5.51
N ASP A 181 -8.56 10.13 6.45
CA ASP A 181 -8.56 11.59 6.26
C ASP A 181 -7.67 11.97 5.07
N ILE A 182 -6.55 11.23 4.92
CA ILE A 182 -5.65 11.22 3.77
C ILE A 182 -5.35 9.76 3.45
N SER A 183 -5.45 9.38 2.18
CA SER A 183 -5.10 8.04 1.71
C SER A 183 -3.95 8.11 0.72
N THR A 184 -3.11 7.08 0.69
CA THR A 184 -1.91 7.03 -0.14
C THR A 184 -1.87 5.75 -0.97
N THR A 185 -1.21 5.78 -2.11
CA THR A 185 -0.92 4.57 -2.88
C THR A 185 0.44 4.65 -3.57
N SER A 186 0.91 3.51 -4.03
CA SER A 186 2.15 3.36 -4.80
C SER A 186 1.85 2.80 -6.17
N PHE A 187 2.52 3.34 -7.18
CA PHE A 187 2.52 2.83 -8.54
C PHE A 187 3.83 2.11 -8.91
N PHE A 188 4.58 1.62 -7.91
CA PHE A 188 5.73 0.74 -8.16
C PHE A 188 5.30 -0.40 -9.11
N PRO A 189 6.13 -0.83 -10.08
CA PRO A 189 5.72 -1.73 -11.17
C PRO A 189 4.97 -3.00 -10.76
N ALA A 190 5.33 -3.58 -9.61
CA ALA A 190 4.72 -4.80 -9.09
C ALA A 190 3.41 -4.58 -8.31
N LYS A 191 2.95 -3.35 -8.13
CA LYS A 191 1.68 -3.03 -7.47
C LYS A 191 0.48 -3.39 -8.35
N PRO A 192 -0.74 -3.55 -7.78
CA PRO A 192 -1.93 -3.88 -8.56
C PRO A 192 -2.14 -2.95 -9.76
N LEU A 193 -1.98 -1.64 -9.56
CA LEU A 193 -1.84 -0.65 -10.63
C LEU A 193 -0.42 -0.08 -10.56
N GLY A 194 0.48 -0.52 -11.43
CA GLY A 194 1.88 -0.10 -11.43
C GLY A 194 2.29 0.59 -12.73
N CYS A 195 3.14 1.64 -12.65
CA CYS A 195 3.75 2.30 -13.80
C CYS A 195 5.04 1.59 -14.24
N TYR A 196 5.84 2.20 -15.10
CA TYR A 196 7.11 1.65 -15.59
C TYR A 196 8.32 2.39 -14.96
N GLY A 197 8.24 2.62 -13.68
CA GLY A 197 9.21 3.26 -12.82
C GLY A 197 8.58 3.51 -11.46
N ASP A 198 9.01 4.52 -10.74
CA ASP A 198 8.38 4.93 -9.51
C ASP A 198 7.18 5.85 -9.77
N GLY A 199 6.22 5.79 -8.86
CA GLY A 199 5.03 6.63 -8.85
C GLY A 199 4.21 6.41 -7.59
N GLY A 200 3.39 7.39 -7.26
CA GLY A 200 2.45 7.33 -6.15
C GLY A 200 1.33 8.35 -6.32
N ALA A 201 0.33 8.25 -5.45
CA ALA A 201 -0.73 9.25 -5.36
C ALA A 201 -1.28 9.35 -3.94
N ILE A 202 -1.88 10.50 -3.65
CA ILE A 202 -2.51 10.85 -2.40
C ILE A 202 -3.95 11.24 -2.70
N PHE A 203 -4.88 10.81 -1.85
CA PHE A 203 -6.32 11.01 -2.00
C PHE A 203 -6.89 11.68 -0.77
N THR A 204 -7.83 12.60 -0.96
CA THR A 204 -8.56 13.23 0.16
C THR A 204 -9.83 13.94 -0.33
N ASP A 205 -10.82 14.06 0.53
CA ASP A 205 -11.99 14.90 0.31
C ASP A 205 -11.83 16.32 0.88
N ASN A 206 -10.73 16.57 1.60
CA ASN A 206 -10.45 17.84 2.26
C ASN A 206 -9.71 18.80 1.31
N ASP A 207 -10.36 19.92 1.00
CA ASP A 207 -9.83 20.94 0.06
C ASP A 207 -8.54 21.61 0.58
N GLU A 208 -8.43 21.79 1.92
CA GLU A 208 -7.23 22.36 2.55
C GLU A 208 -6.05 21.40 2.47
N TYR A 209 -6.24 20.12 2.82
CA TYR A 209 -5.20 19.10 2.68
C TYR A 209 -4.73 18.98 1.23
N ALA A 210 -5.66 18.96 0.28
CA ALA A 210 -5.30 18.89 -1.14
C ALA A 210 -4.46 20.10 -1.58
N SER A 211 -4.76 21.30 -1.10
CA SER A 211 -3.99 22.50 -1.38
C SER A 211 -2.57 22.42 -0.79
N ILE A 212 -2.45 21.98 0.46
CA ILE A 212 -1.16 21.82 1.14
C ILE A 212 -0.30 20.78 0.40
N ILE A 213 -0.85 19.59 0.08
CA ILE A 213 -0.13 18.52 -0.62
C ILE A 213 0.38 19.00 -1.99
N ARG A 214 -0.46 19.73 -2.76
CA ARG A 214 -0.04 20.30 -4.06
C ARG A 214 1.12 21.29 -3.91
N SER A 215 1.16 22.06 -2.83
CA SER A 215 2.28 22.94 -2.50
C SER A 215 3.52 22.15 -2.13
N LEU A 216 3.39 21.22 -1.18
CA LEU A 216 4.51 20.44 -0.62
C LEU A 216 5.24 19.61 -1.69
N ARG A 217 4.52 18.96 -2.62
CA ARG A 217 5.13 18.11 -3.67
C ARG A 217 6.02 18.87 -4.67
N ILE A 218 5.96 20.19 -4.67
CA ILE A 218 6.77 21.08 -5.53
C ILE A 218 7.48 22.14 -4.68
N HIS A 219 8.25 21.71 -3.68
CA HIS A 219 9.08 22.53 -2.81
C HIS A 219 8.31 23.52 -1.93
N GLY A 220 7.06 23.24 -1.57
CA GLY A 220 6.24 24.16 -0.77
C GLY A 220 5.84 25.44 -1.48
N LYS A 221 5.71 25.38 -2.81
CA LYS A 221 5.42 26.55 -3.66
C LYS A 221 4.09 27.20 -3.29
N GLY A 222 4.12 28.55 -3.15
CA GLY A 222 2.96 29.41 -3.01
C GLY A 222 2.33 29.80 -4.33
N LYS A 223 1.61 30.94 -4.34
CA LYS A 223 0.95 31.46 -5.55
C LYS A 223 1.95 31.99 -6.57
N ASP A 224 3.00 32.65 -6.11
CA ASP A 224 4.04 33.22 -6.97
C ASP A 224 5.15 32.20 -7.27
N LYS A 225 5.81 32.37 -8.42
CA LYS A 225 6.81 31.42 -8.92
C LYS A 225 7.99 31.21 -7.97
N TYR A 226 8.37 32.24 -7.22
CA TYR A 226 9.54 32.24 -6.33
C TYR A 226 9.18 32.39 -4.84
N ASP A 227 7.89 32.25 -4.50
CA ASP A 227 7.41 32.27 -3.13
C ASP A 227 7.14 30.84 -2.67
N ASN A 228 7.99 30.31 -1.79
CA ASN A 228 7.84 29.03 -1.15
C ASN A 228 7.31 29.26 0.25
N VAL A 229 6.04 28.96 0.47
CA VAL A 229 5.30 29.22 1.73
C VAL A 229 5.41 28.08 2.72
N ASN A 230 5.87 26.91 2.29
CA ASN A 230 6.11 25.72 3.10
C ASN A 230 7.51 25.16 2.83
N ILE A 231 8.06 24.38 3.77
CA ILE A 231 9.17 23.49 3.46
C ILE A 231 8.57 22.24 2.84
N GLY A 232 8.87 21.99 1.59
CA GLY A 232 8.35 20.86 0.82
C GLY A 232 9.45 20.01 0.21
N MET A 233 9.10 19.17 -0.75
CA MET A 233 9.99 18.25 -1.42
C MET A 233 9.82 18.28 -2.95
N ASN A 234 10.71 17.68 -3.67
CA ASN A 234 10.58 17.45 -5.10
C ASN A 234 9.93 16.08 -5.33
N SER A 235 8.61 16.02 -5.30
CA SER A 235 7.86 14.78 -5.41
C SER A 235 6.75 14.89 -6.46
N ARG A 236 7.11 14.64 -7.72
CA ARG A 236 6.20 14.70 -8.87
C ARG A 236 6.20 13.38 -9.61
N LEU A 237 5.06 13.01 -10.16
CA LEU A 237 4.98 11.92 -11.12
C LEU A 237 5.40 12.40 -12.49
N ASP A 238 6.31 11.68 -13.15
CA ASP A 238 6.71 12.00 -14.52
C ASP A 238 5.56 11.77 -15.51
N THR A 239 5.44 12.63 -16.51
CA THR A 239 4.35 12.57 -17.50
C THR A 239 4.31 11.23 -18.25
N ILE A 240 5.47 10.64 -18.53
CA ILE A 240 5.55 9.31 -19.17
C ILE A 240 4.87 8.25 -18.28
N GLN A 241 5.08 8.27 -16.97
CA GLN A 241 4.45 7.33 -16.05
C GLN A 241 2.95 7.56 -15.96
N ALA A 242 2.51 8.81 -15.97
CA ALA A 242 1.09 9.16 -16.01
C ALA A 242 0.41 8.62 -17.28
N ALA A 243 1.04 8.77 -18.45
CA ALA A 243 0.55 8.25 -19.71
C ALA A 243 0.40 6.72 -19.69
N VAL A 244 1.36 6.00 -19.10
CA VAL A 244 1.28 4.53 -18.91
C VAL A 244 0.12 4.16 -17.99
N LEU A 245 -0.03 4.86 -16.84
CA LEU A 245 -1.08 4.58 -15.87
C LEU A 245 -2.48 4.83 -16.42
N LEU A 246 -2.67 5.86 -17.25
CA LEU A 246 -3.95 6.11 -17.93
C LEU A 246 -4.40 4.94 -18.79
N GLU A 247 -3.48 4.32 -19.54
CA GLU A 247 -3.82 3.15 -20.36
C GLU A 247 -4.09 1.90 -19.50
N LYS A 248 -3.31 1.68 -18.44
CA LYS A 248 -3.51 0.56 -17.53
C LYS A 248 -4.80 0.69 -16.71
N LEU A 249 -5.18 1.89 -16.30
CA LEU A 249 -6.40 2.13 -15.53
C LEU A 249 -7.67 1.71 -16.30
N LYS A 250 -7.66 1.78 -17.64
CA LYS A 250 -8.78 1.34 -18.49
C LYS A 250 -9.07 -0.15 -18.40
N VAL A 251 -8.06 -0.98 -18.17
CA VAL A 251 -8.18 -2.44 -18.06
C VAL A 251 -8.13 -2.94 -16.61
N PHE A 252 -7.85 -2.06 -15.67
CA PHE A 252 -7.65 -2.41 -14.27
C PHE A 252 -8.82 -3.17 -13.63
N PRO A 253 -10.12 -2.83 -13.89
CA PRO A 253 -11.23 -3.61 -13.35
C PRO A 253 -11.20 -5.08 -13.79
N GLN A 254 -10.87 -5.36 -15.07
CA GLN A 254 -10.76 -6.72 -15.58
C GLN A 254 -9.55 -7.46 -14.96
N GLU A 255 -8.45 -6.77 -14.72
CA GLU A 255 -7.28 -7.35 -14.04
C GLU A 255 -7.58 -7.70 -12.58
N LEU A 256 -8.36 -6.88 -11.87
CA LEU A 256 -8.81 -7.19 -10.50
C LEU A 256 -9.73 -8.41 -10.46
N GLU A 257 -10.65 -8.53 -11.42
CA GLU A 257 -11.51 -9.71 -11.55
C GLU A 257 -10.68 -10.98 -11.82
N ALA A 258 -9.71 -10.91 -12.72
CA ALA A 258 -8.80 -12.02 -13.00
C ALA A 258 -7.98 -12.46 -11.77
N ARG A 259 -7.52 -11.49 -10.95
CA ARG A 259 -6.83 -11.78 -9.68
C ARG A 259 -7.77 -12.46 -8.67
N ASN A 260 -9.01 -12.01 -8.55
CA ASN A 260 -9.99 -12.63 -7.65
C ASN A 260 -10.34 -14.05 -8.08
N ASN A 261 -10.52 -14.28 -9.37
CA ASN A 261 -10.74 -15.63 -9.92
C ASN A 261 -9.56 -16.56 -9.63
N LEU A 262 -8.32 -16.07 -9.79
CA LEU A 262 -7.13 -16.84 -9.47
C LEU A 262 -7.02 -17.12 -7.96
N ALA A 263 -7.31 -16.14 -7.11
CA ALA A 263 -7.31 -16.30 -5.66
C ALA A 263 -8.33 -17.36 -5.19
N THR A 264 -9.53 -17.37 -5.80
CA THR A 264 -10.54 -18.39 -5.53
C THR A 264 -10.02 -19.79 -5.88
N GLN A 265 -9.37 -19.96 -7.05
CA GLN A 265 -8.78 -21.23 -7.45
C GLN A 265 -7.69 -21.68 -6.48
N TYR A 266 -6.80 -20.76 -6.03
CA TYR A 266 -5.80 -21.07 -5.00
C TYR A 266 -6.45 -21.53 -3.69
N THR A 267 -7.45 -20.79 -3.20
CA THR A 267 -8.13 -21.10 -1.94
C THR A 267 -8.80 -22.47 -2.00
N GLU A 268 -9.45 -22.82 -3.12
CA GLU A 268 -10.07 -24.14 -3.31
C GLU A 268 -9.03 -25.27 -3.37
N ALA A 269 -7.95 -25.07 -4.14
CA ALA A 269 -6.91 -26.09 -4.32
C ALA A 269 -6.08 -26.33 -3.05
N LEU A 270 -5.93 -25.31 -2.20
CA LEU A 270 -5.10 -25.37 -0.99
C LEU A 270 -5.90 -25.63 0.29
N ARG A 271 -7.22 -25.75 0.19
CA ARG A 271 -8.11 -26.00 1.33
C ARG A 271 -7.72 -27.27 2.09
N GLY A 272 -7.45 -27.12 3.39
CA GLY A 272 -7.05 -28.24 4.27
C GLY A 272 -5.58 -28.66 4.15
N ILE A 273 -4.80 -28.00 3.28
CA ILE A 273 -3.36 -28.20 3.16
C ILE A 273 -2.62 -27.06 3.86
N TYR A 274 -3.02 -25.82 3.57
CA TYR A 274 -2.46 -24.61 4.19
C TYR A 274 -3.58 -23.72 4.72
N LYS A 275 -3.26 -22.83 5.67
CA LYS A 275 -4.16 -21.74 6.04
C LYS A 275 -4.09 -20.68 4.94
N THR A 276 -5.21 -20.50 4.24
CA THR A 276 -5.36 -19.54 3.16
C THR A 276 -5.83 -18.17 3.70
N PRO A 277 -5.56 -17.05 2.99
CA PRO A 277 -6.03 -15.74 3.42
C PRO A 277 -7.55 -15.68 3.47
N VAL A 278 -8.08 -14.92 4.44
CA VAL A 278 -9.51 -14.72 4.64
C VAL A 278 -9.92 -13.36 4.08
N VAL A 279 -10.96 -13.36 3.27
CA VAL A 279 -11.64 -12.12 2.84
C VAL A 279 -13.01 -12.09 3.52
N PRO A 280 -13.23 -11.21 4.50
CA PRO A 280 -14.50 -11.12 5.21
C PRO A 280 -15.66 -10.71 4.32
N GLU A 281 -16.89 -10.93 4.77
CA GLU A 281 -18.09 -10.51 4.03
C GLU A 281 -18.10 -8.99 3.79
N GLY A 282 -18.50 -8.57 2.59
CA GLY A 282 -18.50 -7.17 2.17
C GLY A 282 -17.16 -6.65 1.66
N TYR A 283 -16.07 -7.40 1.83
CA TYR A 283 -14.74 -7.03 1.34
C TYR A 283 -14.45 -7.62 -0.03
N PHE A 284 -13.58 -6.90 -0.76
CA PHE A 284 -12.98 -7.33 -2.01
C PHE A 284 -11.49 -6.97 -1.98
N SER A 285 -10.63 -7.94 -2.19
CA SER A 285 -9.18 -7.74 -2.18
C SER A 285 -8.66 -7.42 -3.58
N SER A 286 -7.68 -6.53 -3.67
CA SER A 286 -6.91 -6.31 -4.91
C SER A 286 -5.94 -7.45 -5.20
N TRP A 287 -5.69 -8.31 -4.21
CA TRP A 287 -4.74 -9.42 -4.31
C TRP A 287 -3.38 -8.97 -4.85
N ALA A 288 -2.81 -7.94 -4.23
CA ALA A 288 -1.42 -7.55 -4.50
C ALA A 288 -0.48 -8.75 -4.27
N GLN A 289 -0.76 -9.54 -3.24
CA GLN A 289 -0.15 -10.84 -2.97
C GLN A 289 -1.25 -11.85 -2.59
N TYR A 290 -1.04 -13.12 -2.96
CA TYR A 290 -1.76 -14.25 -2.39
C TYR A 290 -0.83 -14.95 -1.40
N THR A 291 -1.10 -14.79 -0.11
CA THR A 291 -0.20 -15.18 0.99
C THR A 291 -0.84 -16.26 1.84
N ILE A 292 -0.21 -17.42 1.91
CA ILE A 292 -0.60 -18.55 2.78
C ILE A 292 0.22 -18.55 4.07
N ILE A 293 -0.27 -19.25 5.09
CA ILE A 293 0.50 -19.58 6.30
C ILE A 293 0.91 -21.05 6.20
N ALA A 294 2.21 -21.30 6.32
CA ALA A 294 2.83 -22.62 6.29
C ALA A 294 3.69 -22.82 7.54
N ASP A 295 3.40 -23.85 8.33
CA ASP A 295 4.12 -24.13 9.58
C ASP A 295 5.61 -24.39 9.34
N ASP A 296 5.96 -25.11 8.27
CA ASP A 296 7.34 -25.27 7.78
C ASP A 296 7.52 -24.53 6.44
N ARG A 297 7.51 -23.21 6.52
CA ARG A 297 7.67 -22.32 5.37
C ARG A 297 8.90 -22.64 4.55
N ASP A 298 10.03 -22.89 5.19
CA ASP A 298 11.31 -23.06 4.50
C ASP A 298 11.34 -24.38 3.70
N MET A 299 10.72 -25.44 4.21
CA MET A 299 10.52 -26.68 3.47
C MET A 299 9.66 -26.45 2.23
N VAL A 300 8.55 -25.72 2.37
CA VAL A 300 7.65 -25.42 1.24
C VAL A 300 8.35 -24.56 0.20
N MET A 301 9.10 -23.55 0.62
CA MET A 301 9.90 -22.70 -0.27
C MET A 301 10.94 -23.50 -1.08
N ASN A 302 11.67 -24.43 -0.41
CA ASN A 302 12.66 -25.26 -1.06
C ASN A 302 12.01 -26.19 -2.08
N LYS A 303 10.88 -26.81 -1.73
CA LYS A 303 10.12 -27.68 -2.64
C LYS A 303 9.65 -26.92 -3.89
N CYS A 304 9.10 -25.71 -3.72
CA CYS A 304 8.72 -24.85 -4.82
C CYS A 304 9.92 -24.47 -5.69
N LYS A 305 11.04 -24.09 -5.09
CA LYS A 305 12.28 -23.73 -5.79
C LYS A 305 12.82 -24.89 -6.64
N GLU A 306 12.84 -26.11 -6.13
CA GLU A 306 13.26 -27.32 -6.86
C GLU A 306 12.39 -27.58 -8.10
N GLN A 307 11.11 -27.20 -8.03
CA GLN A 307 10.17 -27.30 -9.14
C GLN A 307 10.19 -26.06 -10.06
N GLY A 308 11.06 -25.08 -9.80
CA GLY A 308 11.15 -23.82 -10.56
C GLY A 308 9.90 -22.94 -10.42
N VAL A 309 9.27 -22.96 -9.23
CA VAL A 309 8.17 -22.08 -8.82
C VAL A 309 8.74 -21.00 -7.89
N PRO A 310 8.73 -19.71 -8.29
CA PRO A 310 9.17 -18.64 -7.43
C PRO A 310 8.17 -18.39 -6.30
N THR A 311 8.67 -18.17 -5.09
CA THR A 311 7.88 -17.74 -3.92
C THR A 311 8.56 -16.56 -3.24
N MET A 312 7.81 -15.78 -2.48
CA MET A 312 8.34 -14.61 -1.77
C MET A 312 7.83 -14.59 -0.33
N VAL A 313 8.58 -13.94 0.56
CA VAL A 313 8.18 -13.73 1.95
C VAL A 313 8.03 -12.25 2.21
N TYR A 314 6.82 -11.81 2.53
CA TYR A 314 6.47 -10.46 2.95
C TYR A 314 5.80 -10.55 4.33
N TYR A 315 6.50 -10.28 5.47
CA TYR A 315 7.89 -9.84 5.60
C TYR A 315 8.61 -10.76 6.58
N THR A 316 9.91 -10.96 6.40
CA THR A 316 10.71 -11.88 7.25
C THR A 316 10.98 -11.36 8.64
N THR A 317 10.86 -10.05 8.86
CA THR A 317 11.18 -9.39 10.13
C THR A 317 10.19 -8.25 10.36
N CYS A 318 9.53 -8.27 11.51
CA CYS A 318 8.64 -7.19 11.94
C CYS A 318 9.41 -5.88 12.15
N LEU A 319 8.75 -4.73 11.95
CA LEU A 319 9.40 -3.41 12.01
C LEU A 319 10.01 -3.13 13.38
N HIS A 320 9.35 -3.51 14.47
CA HIS A 320 9.85 -3.31 15.84
C HIS A 320 11.16 -4.08 16.14
N LEU A 321 11.50 -5.08 15.33
CA LEU A 321 12.75 -5.86 15.44
C LEU A 321 13.82 -5.40 14.43
N GLN A 322 13.54 -4.41 13.61
CA GLN A 322 14.52 -3.85 12.70
C GLN A 322 15.57 -3.00 13.45
N THR A 323 16.83 -3.16 13.07
CA THR A 323 17.96 -2.41 13.67
C THR A 323 17.73 -0.90 13.69
N ALA A 324 17.06 -0.36 12.67
CA ALA A 324 16.76 1.06 12.57
C ALA A 324 15.87 1.58 13.73
N PHE A 325 15.06 0.70 14.33
CA PHE A 325 14.14 1.01 15.42
C PHE A 325 14.55 0.46 16.78
N GLU A 326 15.76 -0.11 16.91
CA GLU A 326 16.29 -0.69 18.17
C GLU A 326 16.21 0.28 19.36
N LYS A 327 16.42 1.59 19.11
CA LYS A 327 16.37 2.63 20.15
C LYS A 327 14.97 2.84 20.74
N LEU A 328 13.90 2.33 20.14
CA LEU A 328 12.55 2.38 20.68
C LEU A 328 12.32 1.37 21.82
N GLY A 329 13.27 0.43 22.03
CA GLY A 329 13.25 -0.50 23.17
C GLY A 329 12.28 -1.66 23.05
N TYR A 330 11.72 -1.94 21.87
CA TYR A 330 10.94 -3.14 21.62
C TYR A 330 11.85 -4.37 21.53
N HIS A 331 11.28 -5.53 21.76
CA HIS A 331 11.99 -6.82 21.71
C HIS A 331 11.05 -7.94 21.23
N GLU A 332 11.60 -9.09 20.92
CA GLU A 332 10.81 -10.29 20.57
C GLU A 332 9.82 -10.62 21.71
N GLY A 333 8.59 -10.96 21.34
CA GLY A 333 7.46 -11.20 22.22
C GLY A 333 6.55 -9.99 22.47
N CYS A 334 6.92 -8.77 21.97
CA CYS A 334 6.07 -7.59 22.09
C CYS A 334 4.79 -7.67 21.23
N PHE A 335 4.87 -8.31 20.05
CA PHE A 335 3.78 -8.42 19.07
C PHE A 335 3.67 -9.84 18.54
N PRO A 336 3.10 -10.77 19.35
CA PRO A 336 3.20 -12.21 19.11
C PRO A 336 2.53 -12.68 17.82
N VAL A 337 1.44 -12.04 17.36
CA VAL A 337 0.77 -12.41 16.12
C VAL A 337 1.64 -12.02 14.92
N ALA A 338 2.09 -10.78 14.85
CA ALA A 338 2.97 -10.28 13.79
C ALA A 338 4.28 -11.10 13.70
N GLU A 339 4.88 -11.42 14.85
CA GLU A 339 6.10 -12.23 14.93
C GLU A 339 5.88 -13.68 14.45
N LYS A 340 4.73 -14.28 14.76
CA LYS A 340 4.33 -15.59 14.23
C LYS A 340 4.15 -15.51 12.71
N LEU A 341 3.45 -14.49 12.21
CA LEU A 341 3.24 -14.30 10.79
C LEU A 341 4.57 -14.14 10.04
N SER A 342 5.49 -13.34 10.54
CA SER A 342 6.82 -13.14 9.91
C SER A 342 7.62 -14.45 9.74
N LYS A 343 7.36 -15.45 10.59
CA LYS A 343 8.00 -16.76 10.56
C LYS A 343 7.29 -17.78 9.65
N SER A 344 6.00 -17.57 9.33
CA SER A 344 5.15 -18.59 8.68
C SER A 344 4.54 -18.22 7.34
N VAL A 345 4.48 -16.92 6.97
CA VAL A 345 3.86 -16.49 5.71
C VAL A 345 4.69 -16.82 4.48
N LEU A 346 4.00 -17.19 3.39
CA LEU A 346 4.58 -17.45 2.08
C LEU A 346 3.64 -16.96 1.00
N SER A 347 4.13 -16.07 0.13
CA SER A 347 3.36 -15.56 -1.00
C SER A 347 3.62 -16.36 -2.27
N LEU A 348 2.54 -16.70 -2.95
CA LEU A 348 2.53 -17.44 -4.21
C LEU A 348 2.48 -16.49 -5.41
N PRO A 349 2.90 -16.93 -6.62
CA PRO A 349 2.79 -16.10 -7.82
C PRO A 349 1.36 -15.63 -8.04
N MET A 350 1.16 -14.32 -8.21
CA MET A 350 -0.16 -13.70 -8.33
C MET A 350 -0.12 -12.55 -9.33
N HIS A 351 -0.72 -12.74 -10.51
CA HIS A 351 -0.90 -11.68 -11.51
C HIS A 351 -2.07 -12.02 -12.45
N PRO A 352 -2.72 -11.02 -13.09
CA PRO A 352 -3.95 -11.23 -13.87
C PRO A 352 -3.76 -12.04 -15.16
N TYR A 353 -2.52 -12.22 -15.61
CA TYR A 353 -2.16 -12.91 -16.85
C TYR A 353 -1.62 -14.33 -16.61
N MET A 354 -1.96 -14.95 -15.47
CA MET A 354 -1.50 -16.30 -15.12
C MET A 354 -2.07 -17.33 -16.10
N ALA A 355 -1.18 -18.07 -16.77
CA ALA A 355 -1.58 -19.18 -17.63
C ALA A 355 -2.03 -20.40 -16.77
N LYS A 356 -2.99 -21.18 -17.29
CA LYS A 356 -3.50 -22.38 -16.61
C LYS A 356 -2.39 -23.38 -16.26
N ASP A 357 -1.50 -23.65 -17.20
CA ASP A 357 -0.37 -24.57 -16.98
C ASP A 357 0.58 -24.08 -15.88
N SER A 358 0.72 -22.75 -15.73
CA SER A 358 1.50 -22.14 -14.66
C SER A 358 0.84 -22.34 -13.31
N PHE A 359 -0.48 -22.16 -13.20
CA PHE A 359 -1.25 -22.42 -12.00
C PHE A 359 -1.15 -23.90 -11.59
N GLU A 360 -1.39 -24.84 -12.53
CA GLU A 360 -1.30 -26.28 -12.25
C GLU A 360 0.09 -26.69 -11.77
N LYS A 361 1.16 -26.09 -12.34
CA LYS A 361 2.54 -26.31 -11.88
C LYS A 361 2.76 -25.82 -10.46
N ILE A 362 2.20 -24.66 -10.08
CA ILE A 362 2.32 -24.13 -8.73
C ILE A 362 1.63 -25.06 -7.72
N ILE A 363 0.39 -25.46 -7.99
CA ILE A 363 -0.36 -26.37 -7.10
C ILE A 363 0.36 -27.70 -6.92
N LYS A 364 0.96 -28.24 -7.99
CA LYS A 364 1.73 -29.49 -7.91
C LYS A 364 3.02 -29.36 -7.09
N ALA A 365 3.59 -28.15 -7.03
CA ALA A 365 4.80 -27.86 -6.28
C ALA A 365 4.55 -27.62 -4.78
N LEU A 366 3.33 -27.30 -4.38
CA LEU A 366 2.89 -27.14 -2.99
C LEU A 366 2.46 -28.48 -2.37
#